data_8608fa489dee0aaed3baccc475d0eb15
#
_entry.id   8608fa489dee0aaed3baccc475d0eb15
#
_cell.length_a   1.000
_cell.length_b   1.000
_cell.length_c   1.000
_cell.angle_alpha   90.00
_cell.angle_beta   90.00
_cell.angle_gamma   90.00
#
_symmetry.space_group_name_H-M   'P 1'
#
loop_
_entity.id
_entity.type
_entity.pdbx_description
1 polymer ?
#
loop_
_entity_poly.entity_id
_entity_poly.type
_entity_poly.pdbx_seq_one_letter_code
_entity_poly.pdbx_strand_id
1 'polypeptide(L)'
;MPVIPFPPAEMAAALAWWREAGVDHAYHDEPQPWLRDEPPPHTGAPAPRTAAPTADVAPAARIGADLASAPDDLAGFVRWLMVEPSLDDGRVSGRVAPRGTMAAPLMILVAEPEPDDEATGLLLSGPNGRLLDSFLAAAGLADAPVWRASALVRQTPLADWPALAAAGLGDVVGRQLALARPQRLIVFGRNLPPLLNHDPTQIAADLLLVNQEAPSIRALFAPDLGHLAKRPGAKAAFWRNWLEWSANATG
;
A
#
# COMPACT_ATOMS: atom_id res chain seq x y z
N MET A 1 -42.34 -27.15 19.04
CA MET A 1 -41.08 -27.86 19.30
C MET A 1 -40.95 -28.09 20.78
N PRO A 2 -40.65 -29.31 21.27
CA PRO A 2 -40.47 -29.53 22.70
C PRO A 2 -39.22 -28.81 23.19
N VAL A 3 -39.39 -27.97 24.21
CA VAL A 3 -38.29 -27.36 24.94
C VAL A 3 -37.61 -28.46 25.75
N ILE A 4 -36.39 -28.82 25.40
CA ILE A 4 -35.59 -29.76 26.21
C ILE A 4 -35.07 -28.94 27.39
N PRO A 5 -35.48 -29.20 28.64
CA PRO A 5 -34.98 -28.48 29.79
C PRO A 5 -33.54 -28.92 30.07
N PHE A 6 -32.61 -27.98 29.96
CA PHE A 6 -31.23 -28.20 30.41
C PHE A 6 -31.19 -28.42 31.92
N PRO A 7 -30.53 -29.47 32.44
CA PRO A 7 -30.38 -29.66 33.87
C PRO A 7 -29.65 -28.46 34.50
N PRO A 8 -30.10 -27.98 35.68
CA PRO A 8 -29.49 -26.80 36.31
C PRO A 8 -27.99 -26.92 36.55
N ALA A 9 -27.49 -28.12 36.78
CA ALA A 9 -26.06 -28.37 36.96
C ALA A 9 -25.22 -28.16 35.69
N GLU A 10 -25.75 -28.54 34.52
CA GLU A 10 -25.07 -28.32 33.25
C GLU A 10 -25.05 -26.83 32.84
N MET A 11 -26.14 -26.11 33.15
CA MET A 11 -26.19 -24.68 32.95
C MET A 11 -25.17 -23.95 33.85
N ALA A 12 -25.05 -24.34 35.11
CA ALA A 12 -24.06 -23.76 36.02
C ALA A 12 -22.62 -24.04 35.57
N ALA A 13 -22.35 -25.25 35.07
CA ALA A 13 -21.05 -25.60 34.52
C ALA A 13 -20.70 -24.79 33.23
N ALA A 14 -21.68 -24.61 32.34
CA ALA A 14 -21.50 -23.79 31.15
C ALA A 14 -21.22 -22.32 31.51
N LEU A 15 -21.95 -21.74 32.46
CA LEU A 15 -21.71 -20.37 32.93
C LEU A 15 -20.36 -20.21 33.63
N ALA A 16 -19.91 -21.22 34.36
CA ALA A 16 -18.58 -21.23 34.99
C ALA A 16 -17.48 -21.25 33.92
N TRP A 17 -17.62 -22.06 32.87
CA TRP A 17 -16.70 -22.11 31.75
C TRP A 17 -16.64 -20.78 30.98
N TRP A 18 -17.80 -20.14 30.74
CA TRP A 18 -17.83 -18.81 30.08
C TRP A 18 -17.13 -17.75 30.89
N ARG A 19 -17.24 -17.73 32.23
CA ARG A 19 -16.50 -16.80 33.09
C ARG A 19 -14.98 -17.07 33.05
N GLU A 20 -14.59 -18.33 33.04
CA GLU A 20 -13.18 -18.74 32.93
C GLU A 20 -12.59 -18.36 31.57
N ALA A 21 -13.42 -18.36 30.50
CA ALA A 21 -13.07 -17.89 29.18
C ALA A 21 -13.06 -16.35 29.05
N GLY A 22 -13.31 -15.61 30.14
CA GLY A 22 -13.32 -14.13 30.13
C GLY A 22 -14.57 -13.48 29.57
N VAL A 23 -15.67 -14.24 29.45
CA VAL A 23 -16.97 -13.71 29.01
C VAL A 23 -17.81 -13.45 30.25
N ASP A 24 -17.68 -12.26 30.80
CA ASP A 24 -18.36 -11.78 32.03
C ASP A 24 -19.43 -10.72 31.76
N HIS A 25 -20.00 -10.72 30.55
CA HIS A 25 -21.05 -9.77 30.18
C HIS A 25 -22.38 -10.11 30.86
N ALA A 26 -22.96 -9.13 31.55
CA ALA A 26 -24.33 -9.20 32.04
C ALA A 26 -25.27 -8.86 30.87
N TYR A 27 -26.15 -9.81 30.53
CA TYR A 27 -27.22 -9.58 29.54
C TYR A 27 -28.48 -9.15 30.26
N HIS A 28 -29.14 -8.12 29.74
CA HIS A 28 -30.45 -7.71 30.20
C HIS A 28 -31.52 -8.22 29.26
N ASP A 29 -32.62 -8.76 29.80
CA ASP A 29 -33.74 -9.29 29.01
C ASP A 29 -34.52 -8.18 28.27
N GLU A 30 -34.37 -6.94 28.69
CA GLU A 30 -34.94 -5.78 28.02
C GLU A 30 -33.89 -5.01 27.24
N PRO A 31 -34.19 -4.57 26.00
CA PRO A 31 -33.26 -3.77 25.22
C PRO A 31 -33.02 -2.43 25.90
N GLN A 32 -31.76 -2.19 26.28
CA GLN A 32 -31.37 -0.87 26.81
C GLN A 32 -30.96 0.05 25.66
N PRO A 33 -31.47 1.27 25.60
CA PRO A 33 -31.02 2.26 24.62
C PRO A 33 -29.59 2.66 24.96
N TRP A 34 -28.64 2.20 24.16
CA TRP A 34 -27.23 2.58 24.26
C TRP A 34 -26.92 3.90 23.53
N LEU A 35 -27.88 4.41 22.73
CA LEU A 35 -27.89 5.80 22.28
C LEU A 35 -28.33 6.66 23.46
N ARG A 36 -27.46 7.56 23.93
CA ARG A 36 -27.88 8.58 24.90
C ARG A 36 -29.07 9.33 24.31
N ASP A 37 -30.19 9.39 25.07
CA ASP A 37 -31.26 10.32 24.77
C ASP A 37 -30.63 11.72 24.71
N GLU A 38 -30.75 12.37 23.59
CA GLU A 38 -30.38 13.78 23.47
C GLU A 38 -31.18 14.54 24.54
N PRO A 39 -30.55 15.35 25.40
CA PRO A 39 -31.27 16.14 26.37
C PRO A 39 -32.30 16.99 25.62
N PRO A 40 -33.51 17.20 26.19
CA PRO A 40 -34.57 17.96 25.52
C PRO A 40 -34.02 19.32 25.06
N PRO A 41 -34.42 19.79 23.88
CA PRO A 41 -33.88 21.03 23.33
C PRO A 41 -34.12 22.16 24.34
N HIS A 42 -33.04 22.75 24.83
CA HIS A 42 -33.12 23.93 25.64
C HIS A 42 -33.78 25.04 24.80
N THR A 43 -34.98 25.45 25.17
CA THR A 43 -35.69 26.63 24.64
C THR A 43 -34.99 27.90 25.13
N GLY A 44 -33.73 28.06 24.80
CA GLY A 44 -32.97 29.29 24.85
C GLY A 44 -32.63 29.69 23.43
N ALA A 45 -32.91 30.94 23.07
CA ALA A 45 -32.53 31.46 21.76
C ALA A 45 -31.08 31.10 21.45
N PRO A 46 -30.78 30.66 20.22
CA PRO A 46 -29.40 30.25 19.87
C PRO A 46 -28.52 31.50 20.00
N ALA A 47 -27.63 31.48 20.99
CA ALA A 47 -26.50 32.42 20.99
C ALA A 47 -25.78 32.27 19.63
N PRO A 48 -25.37 33.37 18.98
CA PRO A 48 -24.65 33.30 17.73
C PRO A 48 -23.44 32.37 17.97
N ARG A 49 -23.44 31.21 17.34
CA ARG A 49 -22.22 30.35 17.29
C ARG A 49 -21.17 31.19 16.58
N THR A 50 -20.30 31.80 17.35
CA THR A 50 -19.03 32.24 16.80
C THR A 50 -18.44 31.00 16.13
N ALA A 51 -18.38 31.02 14.80
CA ALA A 51 -17.70 29.97 14.05
C ALA A 51 -16.35 29.81 14.72
N ALA A 52 -16.08 28.61 15.27
CA ALA A 52 -14.74 28.31 15.71
C ALA A 52 -13.81 28.63 14.53
N PRO A 53 -12.71 29.37 14.75
CA PRO A 53 -11.81 29.65 13.66
C PRO A 53 -11.52 28.30 13.01
N THR A 54 -11.85 28.18 11.74
CA THR A 54 -11.35 27.10 10.90
C THR A 54 -9.86 27.14 11.15
N ALA A 55 -9.36 26.16 11.90
CA ALA A 55 -7.92 26.01 12.05
C ALA A 55 -7.39 26.04 10.62
N ASP A 56 -6.59 27.06 10.32
CA ASP A 56 -5.88 27.16 9.07
C ASP A 56 -5.06 25.87 9.03
N VAL A 57 -5.59 24.84 8.31
CA VAL A 57 -4.89 23.58 8.15
C VAL A 57 -3.69 23.97 7.33
N ALA A 58 -2.55 24.12 8.02
CA ALA A 58 -1.29 24.38 7.36
C ALA A 58 -1.21 23.38 6.18
N PRO A 59 -0.92 23.85 4.95
CA PRO A 59 -0.88 22.98 3.80
C PRO A 59 0.01 21.77 4.15
N ALA A 60 -0.55 20.58 3.99
CA ALA A 60 0.17 19.35 4.31
C ALA A 60 1.54 19.41 3.63
N ALA A 61 2.60 19.17 4.41
CA ALA A 61 3.96 19.24 3.90
C ALA A 61 4.06 18.36 2.65
N ARG A 62 4.51 18.95 1.54
CA ARG A 62 4.60 18.25 0.27
C ARG A 62 5.70 17.20 0.35
N ILE A 63 5.40 15.95 0.03
CA ILE A 63 6.39 14.88 -0.11
C ILE A 63 7.30 15.21 -1.29
N GLY A 64 8.61 15.14 -1.07
CA GLY A 64 9.57 15.55 -2.08
C GLY A 64 9.51 17.06 -2.37
N ALA A 65 9.35 17.89 -1.34
CA ALA A 65 9.26 19.36 -1.47
C ALA A 65 10.34 19.95 -2.37
N ASP A 66 11.54 19.39 -2.34
CA ASP A 66 12.69 19.76 -3.14
C ASP A 66 12.91 18.89 -4.38
N LEU A 67 11.86 18.24 -4.91
CA LEU A 67 12.00 17.38 -6.09
C LEU A 67 12.61 18.11 -7.30
N ALA A 68 12.39 19.42 -7.41
CA ALA A 68 12.99 20.24 -8.45
C ALA A 68 14.52 20.37 -8.31
N SER A 69 15.06 20.22 -7.09
CA SER A 69 16.49 20.22 -6.79
C SER A 69 17.09 18.82 -6.74
N ALA A 70 16.27 17.77 -6.89
CA ALA A 70 16.73 16.39 -6.91
C ALA A 70 17.66 16.16 -8.13
N PRO A 71 18.68 15.30 -8.01
CA PRO A 71 19.59 14.99 -9.11
C PRO A 71 18.87 14.46 -10.36
N ASP A 72 19.40 14.85 -11.52
CA ASP A 72 18.87 14.44 -12.83
C ASP A 72 19.44 13.09 -13.31
N ASP A 73 20.34 12.49 -12.54
CA ASP A 73 20.85 11.14 -12.79
C ASP A 73 20.30 10.13 -11.78
N LEU A 74 20.15 8.87 -12.21
CA LEU A 74 19.53 7.82 -11.39
C LEU A 74 20.31 7.54 -10.10
N ALA A 75 21.64 7.52 -10.16
CA ALA A 75 22.47 7.21 -9.00
C ALA A 75 22.42 8.34 -7.96
N GLY A 76 22.43 9.58 -8.41
CA GLY A 76 22.23 10.76 -7.58
C GLY A 76 20.83 10.76 -6.95
N PHE A 77 19.80 10.47 -7.74
CA PHE A 77 18.42 10.39 -7.27
C PHE A 77 18.23 9.29 -6.22
N VAL A 78 18.82 8.12 -6.41
CA VAL A 78 18.80 7.04 -5.39
C VAL A 78 19.45 7.51 -4.08
N ARG A 79 20.58 8.21 -4.14
CA ARG A 79 21.18 8.79 -2.92
C ARG A 79 20.29 9.83 -2.28
N TRP A 80 19.66 10.68 -3.08
CA TRP A 80 18.70 11.69 -2.61
C TRP A 80 17.51 11.04 -1.90
N LEU A 81 16.93 9.96 -2.45
CA LEU A 81 15.87 9.19 -1.79
C LEU A 81 16.27 8.70 -0.38
N MET A 82 17.54 8.43 -0.15
CA MET A 82 18.01 7.92 1.15
C MET A 82 18.19 9.01 2.22
N VAL A 83 18.36 10.26 1.80
CA VAL A 83 18.71 11.35 2.73
C VAL A 83 17.69 12.49 2.77
N GLU A 84 16.78 12.60 1.79
CA GLU A 84 15.83 13.72 1.70
C GLU A 84 14.77 13.65 2.80
N PRO A 85 14.73 14.60 3.76
CA PRO A 85 13.84 14.54 4.91
C PRO A 85 12.36 14.64 4.53
N SER A 86 12.01 15.37 3.48
CA SER A 86 10.63 15.63 3.08
C SER A 86 9.88 14.39 2.56
N LEU A 87 10.59 13.28 2.33
CA LEU A 87 9.96 12.03 1.88
C LEU A 87 9.21 11.28 2.99
N ASP A 88 9.52 11.54 4.27
CA ASP A 88 8.99 10.77 5.39
C ASP A 88 9.07 11.58 6.70
N ASP A 89 8.44 12.74 6.76
CA ASP A 89 8.33 13.62 7.93
C ASP A 89 9.66 13.81 8.70
N GLY A 90 10.76 13.97 7.96
CA GLY A 90 12.10 14.14 8.51
C GLY A 90 12.82 12.85 8.89
N ARG A 91 12.19 11.68 8.77
CA ARG A 91 12.81 10.39 9.10
C ARG A 91 13.67 9.90 7.95
N VAL A 92 14.95 9.64 8.22
CA VAL A 92 15.90 9.11 7.22
C VAL A 92 16.42 7.71 7.59
N SER A 93 16.14 7.23 8.79
CA SER A 93 16.52 5.88 9.23
C SER A 93 15.55 4.82 8.66
N GLY A 94 16.03 3.60 8.50
CA GLY A 94 15.22 2.48 8.04
C GLY A 94 14.86 2.51 6.56
N ARG A 95 15.48 3.37 5.78
CA ARG A 95 15.25 3.46 4.34
C ARG A 95 16.01 2.39 3.58
N VAL A 96 15.37 1.90 2.53
CA VAL A 96 15.92 0.85 1.67
C VAL A 96 16.00 1.36 0.24
N ALA A 97 17.19 1.31 -0.32
CA ALA A 97 17.44 1.82 -1.66
C ALA A 97 16.83 0.92 -2.75
N PRO A 98 16.31 1.51 -3.85
CA PRO A 98 16.06 0.78 -5.08
C PRO A 98 17.35 0.11 -5.57
N ARG A 99 17.21 -1.01 -6.30
CA ARG A 99 18.36 -1.75 -6.81
C ARG A 99 18.13 -2.32 -8.20
N GLY A 100 19.18 -2.47 -8.95
CA GLY A 100 19.15 -3.04 -10.30
C GLY A 100 19.97 -2.23 -11.29
N THR A 101 19.66 -2.39 -12.57
CA THR A 101 20.35 -1.74 -13.68
C THR A 101 19.46 -0.70 -14.34
N MET A 102 20.00 0.47 -14.67
CA MET A 102 19.31 1.49 -15.46
C MET A 102 18.93 0.96 -16.84
N ALA A 103 17.80 1.44 -17.37
CA ALA A 103 17.23 1.00 -18.65
C ALA A 103 16.98 -0.53 -18.71
N ALA A 104 16.68 -1.13 -17.55
CA ALA A 104 16.37 -2.53 -17.46
C ALA A 104 15.17 -2.90 -18.36
N PRO A 105 15.15 -4.11 -18.96
CA PRO A 105 14.00 -4.60 -19.71
C PRO A 105 12.72 -4.65 -18.87
N LEU A 106 12.89 -4.81 -17.55
CA LEU A 106 11.77 -4.90 -16.61
C LEU A 106 12.05 -4.12 -15.33
N MET A 107 11.09 -3.33 -14.89
CA MET A 107 11.06 -2.74 -13.56
C MET A 107 9.93 -3.36 -12.74
N ILE A 108 10.22 -3.60 -11.48
CA ILE A 108 9.26 -4.03 -10.47
C ILE A 108 9.07 -2.87 -9.50
N LEU A 109 7.82 -2.43 -9.34
CA LEU A 109 7.44 -1.42 -8.37
C LEU A 109 6.54 -2.05 -7.31
N VAL A 110 6.94 -1.97 -6.05
CA VAL A 110 6.15 -2.39 -4.89
C VAL A 110 5.73 -1.19 -4.05
N ALA A 111 4.76 -1.36 -3.17
CA ALA A 111 4.26 -0.27 -2.33
C ALA A 111 5.33 0.22 -1.34
N GLU A 112 5.95 -0.69 -0.63
CA GLU A 112 6.93 -0.41 0.43
C GLU A 112 7.94 -1.57 0.55
N PRO A 113 9.09 -1.37 1.21
CA PRO A 113 10.01 -2.45 1.56
C PRO A 113 9.38 -3.49 2.48
N GLU A 114 9.91 -4.71 2.47
CA GLU A 114 9.55 -5.75 3.43
C GLU A 114 10.13 -5.44 4.83
N PRO A 115 9.54 -6.00 5.92
CA PRO A 115 10.03 -5.76 7.28
C PRO A 115 11.52 -6.06 7.48
N ASP A 116 12.04 -7.08 6.81
CA ASP A 116 13.43 -7.53 6.94
C ASP A 116 14.40 -6.75 6.04
N ASP A 117 13.90 -5.95 5.11
CA ASP A 117 14.73 -5.24 4.12
C ASP A 117 15.63 -4.19 4.76
N GLU A 118 15.17 -3.52 5.83
CA GLU A 118 15.98 -2.58 6.59
C GLU A 118 17.24 -3.24 7.16
N ALA A 119 17.08 -4.40 7.79
CA ALA A 119 18.18 -5.12 8.42
C ALA A 119 19.21 -5.64 7.41
N THR A 120 18.77 -5.99 6.21
CA THR A 120 19.64 -6.48 5.14
C THR A 120 20.19 -5.37 4.24
N GLY A 121 19.56 -4.20 4.25
CA GLY A 121 19.83 -3.11 3.31
C GLY A 121 19.44 -3.44 1.85
N LEU A 122 18.66 -4.50 1.63
CA LEU A 122 18.31 -4.99 0.30
C LEU A 122 16.80 -5.04 0.11
N LEU A 123 16.28 -4.27 -0.84
CA LEU A 123 14.86 -4.28 -1.19
C LEU A 123 14.42 -5.66 -1.69
N LEU A 124 13.29 -6.17 -1.17
CA LEU A 124 12.74 -7.49 -1.48
C LEU A 124 13.76 -8.61 -1.16
N SER A 125 14.28 -8.61 0.06
CA SER A 125 15.19 -9.64 0.57
C SER A 125 14.44 -10.79 1.28
N GLY A 126 13.19 -10.56 1.65
CA GLY A 126 12.35 -11.47 2.43
C GLY A 126 11.50 -12.45 1.58
N PRO A 127 10.38 -12.93 2.15
CA PRO A 127 9.49 -13.91 1.50
C PRO A 127 8.89 -13.44 0.17
N ASN A 128 8.52 -12.15 0.08
CA ASN A 128 7.96 -11.59 -1.16
C ASN A 128 9.03 -11.52 -2.26
N GLY A 129 10.27 -11.18 -1.89
CA GLY A 129 11.40 -11.22 -2.82
C GLY A 129 11.66 -12.61 -3.37
N ARG A 130 11.61 -13.64 -2.52
CA ARG A 130 11.74 -15.05 -2.98
C ARG A 130 10.61 -15.47 -3.92
N LEU A 131 9.37 -15.03 -3.65
CA LEU A 131 8.25 -15.26 -4.57
C LEU A 131 8.49 -14.57 -5.91
N LEU A 132 8.95 -13.34 -5.90
CA LEU A 132 9.29 -12.58 -7.10
C LEU A 132 10.41 -13.27 -7.90
N ASP A 133 11.47 -13.72 -7.23
CA ASP A 133 12.58 -14.44 -7.88
C ASP A 133 12.11 -15.75 -8.54
N SER A 134 11.22 -16.48 -7.85
CA SER A 134 10.61 -17.69 -8.41
C SER A 134 9.73 -17.37 -9.63
N PHE A 135 9.00 -16.26 -9.61
CA PHE A 135 8.22 -15.78 -10.76
C PHE A 135 9.15 -15.40 -11.91
N LEU A 136 10.20 -14.63 -11.67
CA LEU A 136 11.16 -14.22 -12.70
C LEU A 136 11.84 -15.43 -13.34
N ALA A 137 12.21 -16.43 -12.54
CA ALA A 137 12.77 -17.69 -13.06
C ALA A 137 11.77 -18.43 -13.95
N ALA A 138 10.51 -18.58 -13.51
CA ALA A 138 9.46 -19.22 -14.30
C ALA A 138 9.13 -18.45 -15.59
N ALA A 139 9.30 -17.13 -15.59
CA ALA A 139 9.12 -16.25 -16.75
C ALA A 139 10.32 -16.24 -17.71
N GLY A 140 11.38 -17.00 -17.43
CA GLY A 140 12.62 -17.00 -18.22
C GLY A 140 13.46 -15.74 -18.05
N LEU A 141 13.29 -15.02 -16.93
CA LEU A 141 13.94 -13.75 -16.62
C LEU A 141 14.90 -13.86 -15.42
N ALA A 142 15.34 -15.08 -15.05
CA ALA A 142 16.22 -15.29 -13.89
C ALA A 142 17.51 -14.44 -13.95
N ASP A 143 18.11 -14.39 -15.13
CA ASP A 143 19.38 -13.67 -15.37
C ASP A 143 19.16 -12.30 -16.04
N ALA A 144 17.90 -11.91 -16.27
CA ALA A 144 17.60 -10.62 -16.89
C ALA A 144 17.88 -9.47 -15.92
N PRO A 145 18.43 -8.34 -16.39
CA PRO A 145 18.52 -7.14 -15.58
C PRO A 145 17.12 -6.66 -15.19
N VAL A 146 16.87 -6.53 -13.88
CA VAL A 146 15.61 -6.05 -13.34
C VAL A 146 15.88 -4.89 -12.41
N TRP A 147 15.13 -3.78 -12.57
CA TRP A 147 15.12 -2.69 -11.61
C TRP A 147 14.03 -2.95 -10.57
N ARG A 148 14.38 -2.99 -9.29
CA ARG A 148 13.44 -3.16 -8.18
C ARG A 148 13.35 -1.87 -7.39
N ALA A 149 12.15 -1.37 -7.20
CA ALA A 149 11.87 -0.13 -6.50
C ALA A 149 10.62 -0.24 -5.64
N SER A 150 10.51 0.63 -4.66
CA SER A 150 9.31 0.83 -3.85
C SER A 150 8.85 2.28 -3.95
N ALA A 151 7.53 2.49 -3.80
CA ALA A 151 6.96 3.84 -3.77
C ALA A 151 7.35 4.57 -2.47
N LEU A 152 7.26 3.88 -1.33
CA LEU A 152 7.79 4.36 -0.06
C LEU A 152 9.21 3.85 0.13
N VAL A 153 10.09 4.72 0.60
CA VAL A 153 11.51 4.38 0.83
C VAL A 153 11.75 3.56 2.08
N ARG A 154 10.75 3.43 2.93
CA ARG A 154 10.77 2.70 4.20
C ARG A 154 9.47 1.94 4.40
N GLN A 155 9.50 0.85 5.15
CA GLN A 155 8.29 0.18 5.58
C GLN A 155 7.45 1.12 6.45
N THR A 156 6.19 1.31 6.09
CA THR A 156 5.25 2.23 6.75
C THR A 156 3.91 1.51 6.95
N PRO A 157 3.78 0.72 8.03
CA PRO A 157 2.55 -0.01 8.29
C PRO A 157 1.34 0.92 8.34
N LEU A 158 0.23 0.52 7.72
CA LEU A 158 -1.01 1.28 7.66
C LEU A 158 -0.85 2.69 7.04
N ALA A 159 0.03 2.84 6.06
CA ALA A 159 0.21 4.09 5.35
C ALA A 159 -1.11 4.66 4.82
N ASP A 160 -1.34 5.95 5.03
CA ASP A 160 -2.49 6.67 4.46
C ASP A 160 -2.22 7.02 2.99
N TRP A 161 -2.48 6.05 2.10
CA TRP A 161 -2.21 6.18 0.66
C TRP A 161 -2.91 7.36 0.00
N PRO A 162 -4.19 7.67 0.30
CA PRO A 162 -4.84 8.89 -0.19
C PRO A 162 -4.11 10.17 0.21
N ALA A 163 -3.71 10.28 1.49
CA ALA A 163 -2.97 11.44 1.97
C ALA A 163 -1.58 11.55 1.33
N LEU A 164 -0.86 10.43 1.19
CA LEU A 164 0.45 10.38 0.53
C LEU A 164 0.36 10.77 -0.96
N ALA A 165 -0.68 10.31 -1.66
CA ALA A 165 -0.91 10.70 -3.05
C ALA A 165 -1.20 12.20 -3.17
N ALA A 166 -2.08 12.74 -2.31
CA ALA A 166 -2.39 14.18 -2.26
C ALA A 166 -1.17 15.02 -1.89
N ALA A 167 -0.26 14.50 -1.06
CA ALA A 167 0.98 15.15 -0.68
C ALA A 167 2.07 15.14 -1.76
N GLY A 168 1.87 14.43 -2.90
CA GLY A 168 2.78 14.46 -4.03
C GLY A 168 3.73 13.26 -4.16
N LEU A 169 3.47 12.14 -3.46
CA LEU A 169 4.28 10.92 -3.60
C LEU A 169 4.33 10.43 -5.06
N GLY A 170 3.26 10.65 -5.83
CA GLY A 170 3.22 10.30 -7.26
C GLY A 170 4.30 10.99 -8.10
N ASP A 171 4.64 12.24 -7.79
CA ASP A 171 5.69 12.99 -8.50
C ASP A 171 7.06 12.34 -8.27
N VAL A 172 7.34 11.90 -7.03
CA VAL A 172 8.60 11.21 -6.68
C VAL A 172 8.71 9.88 -7.42
N VAL A 173 7.61 9.09 -7.44
CA VAL A 173 7.55 7.82 -8.18
C VAL A 173 7.68 8.04 -9.69
N GLY A 174 7.01 9.06 -10.23
CA GLY A 174 7.12 9.46 -11.62
C GLY A 174 8.55 9.83 -12.02
N ARG A 175 9.25 10.61 -11.18
CA ARG A 175 10.66 10.97 -11.39
C ARG A 175 11.56 9.73 -11.37
N GLN A 176 11.32 8.81 -10.45
CA GLN A 176 12.05 7.54 -10.40
C GLN A 176 11.88 6.73 -11.69
N LEU A 177 10.67 6.63 -12.21
CA LEU A 177 10.38 5.95 -13.47
C LEU A 177 11.08 6.65 -14.66
N ALA A 178 11.03 7.97 -14.70
CA ALA A 178 11.67 8.75 -15.75
C ALA A 178 13.19 8.56 -15.79
N LEU A 179 13.84 8.47 -14.62
CA LEU A 179 15.27 8.25 -14.50
C LEU A 179 15.69 6.80 -14.73
N ALA A 180 14.91 5.83 -14.24
CA ALA A 180 15.19 4.41 -14.42
C ALA A 180 15.02 3.94 -15.87
N ARG A 181 14.11 4.58 -16.63
CA ARG A 181 13.81 4.31 -18.05
C ARG A 181 13.60 2.82 -18.37
N PRO A 182 12.74 2.11 -17.63
CA PRO A 182 12.50 0.71 -17.92
C PRO A 182 11.74 0.57 -19.24
N GLN A 183 11.91 -0.57 -19.92
CA GLN A 183 11.12 -0.88 -21.12
C GLN A 183 9.70 -1.32 -20.74
N ARG A 184 9.55 -2.02 -19.63
CA ARG A 184 8.29 -2.55 -19.10
C ARG A 184 8.25 -2.41 -17.59
N LEU A 185 7.03 -2.32 -17.02
CA LEU A 185 6.81 -2.15 -15.59
C LEU A 185 5.80 -3.18 -15.08
N ILE A 186 6.09 -3.82 -13.95
CA ILE A 186 5.08 -4.53 -13.16
C ILE A 186 4.88 -3.79 -11.86
N VAL A 187 3.63 -3.47 -11.54
CA VAL A 187 3.23 -2.75 -10.34
C VAL A 187 2.51 -3.71 -9.40
N PHE A 188 3.11 -4.01 -8.26
CA PHE A 188 2.52 -4.85 -7.22
C PHE A 188 1.95 -4.00 -6.10
N GLY A 189 0.62 -3.91 -6.02
CA GLY A 189 -0.09 -3.20 -4.95
C GLY A 189 -1.28 -2.40 -5.47
N ARG A 190 -2.41 -2.51 -4.78
CA ARG A 190 -3.67 -1.82 -5.16
C ARG A 190 -3.64 -0.32 -4.91
N ASN A 191 -2.72 0.14 -4.08
CA ASN A 191 -2.61 1.55 -3.69
C ASN A 191 -1.71 2.36 -4.64
N LEU A 192 -1.01 1.70 -5.55
CA LEU A 192 -0.06 2.35 -6.45
C LEU A 192 -0.67 3.01 -7.70
N PRO A 193 -1.78 2.49 -8.28
CA PRO A 193 -2.36 3.09 -9.49
C PRO A 193 -2.65 4.60 -9.39
N PRO A 194 -3.20 5.13 -8.27
CA PRO A 194 -3.41 6.57 -8.13
C PRO A 194 -2.12 7.40 -8.17
N LEU A 195 -1.00 6.84 -7.69
CA LEU A 195 0.31 7.49 -7.76
C LEU A 195 0.85 7.59 -9.20
N LEU A 196 0.31 6.77 -10.09
CA LEU A 196 0.67 6.70 -11.50
C LEU A 196 -0.39 7.34 -12.40
N ASN A 197 -1.27 8.19 -11.81
CA ASN A 197 -2.38 8.86 -12.48
C ASN A 197 -3.40 7.90 -13.13
N HIS A 198 -3.60 6.72 -12.52
CA HIS A 198 -4.58 5.74 -12.97
C HIS A 198 -5.69 5.51 -11.94
N ASP A 199 -6.92 5.42 -12.44
CA ASP A 199 -8.08 5.07 -11.62
C ASP A 199 -8.01 3.58 -11.24
N PRO A 200 -7.97 3.25 -9.93
CA PRO A 200 -7.90 1.86 -9.48
C PRO A 200 -9.11 1.02 -9.86
N THR A 201 -10.24 1.64 -10.25
CA THR A 201 -11.46 0.93 -10.67
C THR A 201 -11.44 0.56 -12.16
N GLN A 202 -10.57 1.18 -12.96
CA GLN A 202 -10.47 1.01 -14.41
C GLN A 202 -9.21 0.25 -14.85
N ILE A 203 -8.55 -0.44 -13.93
CA ILE A 203 -7.30 -1.13 -14.23
C ILE A 203 -7.58 -2.35 -15.10
N ALA A 204 -7.38 -2.20 -16.41
CA ALA A 204 -7.06 -3.34 -17.25
C ALA A 204 -5.70 -3.91 -16.85
N ALA A 205 -5.52 -5.22 -16.99
CA ALA A 205 -4.22 -5.85 -16.64
C ALA A 205 -3.05 -5.28 -17.48
N ASP A 206 -3.33 -4.72 -18.63
CA ASP A 206 -2.35 -4.09 -19.54
C ASP A 206 -2.70 -2.62 -19.74
N LEU A 207 -1.87 -1.74 -19.20
CA LEU A 207 -2.03 -0.29 -19.35
C LEU A 207 -0.77 0.34 -19.91
N LEU A 208 -0.97 1.35 -20.75
CA LEU A 208 0.08 2.21 -21.21
C LEU A 208 0.18 3.40 -20.24
N LEU A 209 1.23 3.44 -19.44
CA LEU A 209 1.52 4.60 -18.59
C LEU A 209 2.05 5.73 -19.46
N VAL A 210 1.27 6.80 -19.55
CA VAL A 210 1.72 8.04 -20.19
C VAL A 210 2.28 8.95 -19.11
N ASN A 211 3.60 9.03 -19.02
CA ASN A 211 4.25 10.01 -18.16
C ASN A 211 4.57 11.25 -19.00
N GLN A 212 4.27 12.45 -18.49
CA GLN A 212 4.56 13.70 -19.20
C GLN A 212 6.06 13.94 -19.40
N GLU A 213 6.92 13.32 -18.58
CA GLU A 213 8.38 13.48 -18.63
C GLU A 213 9.13 12.27 -19.21
N ALA A 214 8.45 11.16 -19.51
CA ALA A 214 9.06 9.93 -20.00
C ALA A 214 8.26 9.31 -21.15
N PRO A 215 8.89 8.51 -22.02
CA PRO A 215 8.16 7.75 -23.03
C PRO A 215 7.14 6.84 -22.35
N SER A 216 6.02 6.60 -23.03
CA SER A 216 4.96 5.70 -22.54
C SER A 216 5.53 4.32 -22.20
N ILE A 217 5.26 3.85 -20.99
CA ILE A 217 5.76 2.56 -20.48
C ILE A 217 4.57 1.61 -20.38
N ARG A 218 4.69 0.41 -20.95
CA ARG A 218 3.69 -0.64 -20.74
C ARG A 218 3.78 -1.15 -19.31
N ALA A 219 2.66 -1.13 -18.61
CA ALA A 219 2.56 -1.53 -17.22
C ALA A 219 1.57 -2.68 -17.02
N LEU A 220 1.96 -3.69 -16.24
CA LEU A 220 1.11 -4.75 -15.74
C LEU A 220 0.83 -4.49 -14.26
N PHE A 221 -0.44 -4.34 -13.91
CA PHE A 221 -0.85 -4.17 -12.52
C PHE A 221 -1.24 -5.51 -11.89
N ALA A 222 -0.79 -5.73 -10.67
CA ALA A 222 -1.01 -6.96 -9.92
C ALA A 222 -1.34 -6.68 -8.45
N PRO A 223 -2.02 -7.60 -7.75
CA PRO A 223 -2.11 -7.57 -6.30
C PRO A 223 -0.70 -7.56 -5.67
N ASP A 224 -0.60 -7.10 -4.41
CA ASP A 224 0.66 -7.16 -3.69
C ASP A 224 1.22 -8.60 -3.58
N LEU A 225 2.53 -8.71 -3.48
CA LEU A 225 3.23 -10.00 -3.46
C LEU A 225 2.80 -10.86 -2.26
N GLY A 226 2.55 -10.24 -1.10
CA GLY A 226 2.06 -10.95 0.08
C GLY A 226 0.66 -11.53 -0.11
N HIS A 227 -0.22 -10.86 -0.86
CA HIS A 227 -1.51 -11.41 -1.25
C HIS A 227 -1.34 -12.59 -2.22
N LEU A 228 -0.48 -12.45 -3.22
CA LEU A 228 -0.18 -13.53 -4.17
C LEU A 228 0.41 -14.76 -3.46
N ALA A 229 1.29 -14.56 -2.47
CA ALA A 229 1.87 -15.64 -1.67
C ALA A 229 0.81 -16.50 -0.97
N LYS A 230 -0.24 -15.84 -0.42
CA LYS A 230 -1.29 -16.47 0.39
C LYS A 230 -2.47 -17.00 -0.43
N ARG A 231 -2.61 -16.63 -1.70
CA ARG A 231 -3.80 -16.92 -2.53
C ARG A 231 -3.42 -17.60 -3.85
N PRO A 232 -3.47 -18.95 -3.92
CA PRO A 232 -3.11 -19.69 -5.15
C PRO A 232 -3.91 -19.26 -6.38
N GLY A 233 -5.21 -18.97 -6.23
CA GLY A 233 -6.05 -18.47 -7.33
C GLY A 233 -5.60 -17.11 -7.87
N ALA A 234 -5.20 -16.18 -6.98
CA ALA A 234 -4.67 -14.88 -7.39
C ALA A 234 -3.31 -15.02 -8.11
N LYS A 235 -2.47 -15.93 -7.63
CA LYS A 235 -1.20 -16.26 -8.28
C LYS A 235 -1.40 -16.82 -9.69
N ALA A 236 -2.35 -17.74 -9.86
CA ALA A 236 -2.70 -18.29 -11.17
C ALA A 236 -3.29 -17.24 -12.11
N ALA A 237 -4.12 -16.34 -11.61
CA ALA A 237 -4.64 -15.22 -12.40
C ALA A 237 -3.53 -14.26 -12.84
N PHE A 238 -2.64 -13.88 -11.92
CA PHE A 238 -1.48 -13.05 -12.24
C PHE A 238 -0.60 -13.70 -13.32
N TRP A 239 -0.34 -15.02 -13.22
CA TRP A 239 0.46 -15.74 -14.21
C TRP A 239 -0.18 -15.72 -15.60
N ARG A 240 -1.51 -15.91 -15.72
CA ARG A 240 -2.20 -15.80 -17.01
C ARG A 240 -2.09 -14.40 -17.59
N ASN A 241 -2.35 -13.36 -16.77
CA ASN A 241 -2.21 -11.97 -17.19
C ASN A 241 -0.79 -11.66 -17.67
N TRP A 242 0.21 -12.19 -16.98
CA TRP A 242 1.62 -12.08 -17.40
C TRP A 242 1.86 -12.70 -18.76
N LEU A 243 1.37 -13.91 -19.01
CA LEU A 243 1.55 -14.59 -20.29
C LEU A 243 0.90 -13.81 -21.45
N GLU A 244 -0.32 -13.34 -21.28
CA GLU A 244 -1.02 -12.51 -22.26
C GLU A 244 -0.28 -11.19 -22.50
N TRP A 245 0.10 -10.50 -21.44
CA TRP A 245 0.82 -9.24 -21.51
C TRP A 245 2.20 -9.36 -22.15
N SER A 246 2.93 -10.42 -21.82
CA SER A 246 4.28 -10.65 -22.35
C SER A 246 4.26 -11.06 -23.83
N ALA A 247 3.25 -11.83 -24.27
CA ALA A 247 3.09 -12.22 -25.68
C ALA A 247 2.85 -11.01 -26.58
N ASN A 248 2.08 -10.02 -26.11
CA ASN A 248 1.78 -8.79 -26.84
C ASN A 248 2.95 -7.78 -26.88
N ALA A 249 4.08 -8.10 -26.26
CA ALA A 249 5.26 -7.22 -26.21
C ALA A 249 6.25 -7.44 -27.39
N THR A 250 5.99 -8.41 -28.25
CA THR A 250 6.89 -8.81 -29.34
C THR A 250 6.40 -8.31 -30.72
N GLY A 251 5.39 -7.43 -30.74
CA GLY A 251 4.83 -6.82 -31.95
C GLY A 251 5.27 -5.37 -32.18
#